data_0a1e8a07f927653e97760de84f07f906
#
_entry.id   0a1e8a07f927653e97760de84f07f906
#
_cell.length_a   1.000
_cell.length_b   1.000
_cell.length_c   1.000
_cell.angle_alpha   90.00
_cell.angle_beta   90.00
_cell.angle_gamma   90.00
#
_symmetry.space_group_name_H-M   'P 1'
#
loop_
_entity.id
_entity.type
_entity.pdbx_description
1 polymer ?
#
loop_
_entity_poly.entity_id
_entity_poly.type
_entity_poly.pdbx_seq_one_letter_code
_entity_poly.pdbx_strand_id
1 'polypeptide(L)'
;MRRASPGLTLRNTSGGCHVACAFLGMTRTNNKPSFRSRSNQRAELLAERARVMRGSQTATEELLWSRIRGRRLGAVFRRQVPLLGRFIADFLASAERLVIEVDGPYHGERARADARRDAALERAGYRMLRIEASLLVSDIESTLRRIQAALRG
;
A
#
# COMPACT_ATOMS: atom_id res chain seq x y z
N MET A 1 -60.08 12.98 35.11
CA MET A 1 -60.63 14.06 35.94
C MET A 1 -59.73 15.29 35.72
N ARG A 2 -60.35 16.20 35.04
CA ARG A 2 -60.47 17.66 35.30
C ARG A 2 -59.21 18.44 35.37
N ARG A 3 -58.99 19.30 34.32
CA ARG A 3 -59.24 20.76 34.19
C ARG A 3 -58.04 21.54 34.71
N ALA A 4 -57.57 22.67 34.21
CA ALA A 4 -58.04 23.61 33.19
C ALA A 4 -56.91 24.64 33.02
N SER A 5 -56.82 25.24 31.84
CA SER A 5 -56.21 26.54 31.57
C SER A 5 -57.09 27.63 32.25
N PRO A 6 -56.80 28.94 32.26
CA PRO A 6 -56.11 29.76 31.26
C PRO A 6 -55.37 30.98 31.86
N GLY A 7 -54.79 31.82 31.00
CA GLY A 7 -54.39 33.16 31.40
C GLY A 7 -53.63 33.95 30.34
N LEU A 8 -54.39 34.49 29.41
CA LEU A 8 -54.02 35.51 28.45
C LEU A 8 -53.80 36.88 29.15
N THR A 9 -52.75 37.63 28.77
CA THR A 9 -52.87 39.10 28.68
C THR A 9 -51.78 39.70 27.78
N LEU A 10 -52.23 40.33 26.75
CA LEU A 10 -51.54 41.28 25.85
C LEU A 10 -51.17 42.59 26.56
N ARG A 11 -50.06 43.20 26.12
CA ARG A 11 -49.95 44.67 25.76
C ARG A 11 -48.54 44.97 25.28
N ASN A 12 -48.35 45.13 24.07
CA ASN A 12 -48.10 46.26 23.14
C ASN A 12 -47.48 47.51 23.77
N THR A 13 -46.32 47.95 23.28
CA THR A 13 -46.07 49.25 22.63
C THR A 13 -44.62 49.48 22.25
N SER A 14 -44.52 49.83 20.97
CA SER A 14 -43.68 50.90 20.35
C SER A 14 -42.13 50.83 20.36
N GLY A 15 -41.59 50.76 19.17
CA GLY A 15 -40.70 51.79 18.65
C GLY A 15 -39.21 51.44 18.66
N GLY A 16 -38.68 51.23 17.49
CA GLY A 16 -37.24 51.27 17.31
C GLY A 16 -36.74 50.52 16.06
N CYS A 17 -36.73 51.22 14.93
CA CYS A 17 -36.01 50.82 13.75
C CYS A 17 -34.51 50.59 14.08
N HIS A 18 -34.07 49.35 14.02
CA HIS A 18 -32.66 49.07 13.87
C HIS A 18 -32.50 48.14 12.68
N VAL A 19 -31.86 48.67 11.65
CA VAL A 19 -31.37 47.97 10.48
C VAL A 19 -30.54 46.78 10.93
N ALA A 20 -31.10 45.59 10.80
CA ALA A 20 -30.37 44.35 11.00
C ALA A 20 -29.39 44.17 9.84
N CYS A 21 -28.15 44.54 10.08
CA CYS A 21 -27.03 44.08 9.27
C CYS A 21 -27.04 42.54 9.32
N ALA A 22 -27.46 41.93 8.22
CA ALA A 22 -27.29 40.50 8.01
C ALA A 22 -25.78 40.19 7.92
N PHE A 23 -25.19 39.79 9.03
CA PHE A 23 -23.85 39.25 9.08
C PHE A 23 -23.95 37.86 8.51
N LEU A 24 -23.77 37.74 7.20
CA LEU A 24 -23.52 36.48 6.52
C LEU A 24 -22.28 35.85 7.16
N GLY A 25 -22.52 34.89 8.05
CA GLY A 25 -21.50 34.02 8.60
C GLY A 25 -20.88 33.18 7.47
N MET A 26 -19.88 33.77 6.82
CA MET A 26 -18.94 33.00 6.03
C MET A 26 -18.19 32.08 7.00
N THR A 27 -18.69 30.88 7.18
CA THR A 27 -17.88 29.78 7.69
C THR A 27 -16.72 29.58 6.72
N ARG A 28 -15.58 30.17 7.05
CA ARG A 28 -14.31 29.84 6.44
C ARG A 28 -14.10 28.35 6.72
N THR A 29 -14.47 27.51 5.78
CA THR A 29 -13.95 26.16 5.71
C THR A 29 -12.45 26.29 5.52
N ASN A 30 -11.74 26.11 6.63
CA ASN A 30 -10.29 26.15 6.68
C ASN A 30 -9.77 24.85 6.04
N ASN A 31 -9.98 24.74 4.72
CA ASN A 31 -9.40 23.68 3.90
C ASN A 31 -7.94 24.02 3.69
N LYS A 32 -7.15 23.95 4.78
CA LYS A 32 -5.70 23.86 4.65
C LYS A 32 -5.43 22.61 3.85
N PRO A 33 -4.77 22.71 2.68
CA PRO A 33 -4.30 21.51 1.99
C PRO A 33 -3.45 20.77 3.01
N SER A 34 -3.87 19.55 3.39
CA SER A 34 -3.10 18.72 4.30
C SER A 34 -1.72 18.53 3.65
N PHE A 35 -0.69 19.09 4.29
CA PHE A 35 0.69 18.93 3.84
C PHE A 35 1.01 17.44 3.93
N ARG A 36 0.81 16.73 2.82
CA ARG A 36 1.17 15.31 2.73
C ARG A 36 2.67 15.23 2.91
N SER A 37 3.10 14.56 3.95
CA SER A 37 4.51 14.33 4.21
C SER A 37 5.18 13.74 2.95
N ARG A 38 6.43 14.14 2.68
CA ARG A 38 7.22 13.59 1.56
C ARG A 38 7.27 12.05 1.58
N SER A 39 7.21 11.46 2.77
CA SER A 39 7.11 10.00 2.94
C SER A 39 5.81 9.43 2.37
N ASN A 40 4.68 10.09 2.59
CA ASN A 40 3.38 9.64 2.07
C ASN A 40 3.31 9.76 0.55
N GLN A 41 3.80 10.86 -0.02
CA GLN A 41 3.88 11.04 -1.48
C GLN A 41 4.74 9.95 -2.12
N ARG A 42 5.88 9.62 -1.51
CA ARG A 42 6.75 8.55 -2.00
C ARG A 42 6.09 7.19 -1.92
N ALA A 43 5.38 6.89 -0.84
CA ALA A 43 4.64 5.63 -0.68
C ALA A 43 3.53 5.50 -1.74
N GLU A 44 2.79 6.57 -2.01
CA GLU A 44 1.76 6.62 -3.06
C GLU A 44 2.35 6.37 -4.46
N LEU A 45 3.47 7.01 -4.80
CA LEU A 45 4.16 6.81 -6.08
C LEU A 45 4.67 5.37 -6.23
N LEU A 46 5.17 4.76 -5.16
CA LEU A 46 5.60 3.36 -5.18
C LEU A 46 4.41 2.41 -5.34
N ALA A 47 3.30 2.67 -4.65
CA ALA A 47 2.09 1.87 -4.79
C ALA A 47 1.53 1.93 -6.23
N GLU A 48 1.56 3.12 -6.84
CA GLU A 48 1.15 3.28 -8.23
C GLU A 48 2.09 2.54 -9.20
N ARG A 49 3.40 2.68 -9.03
CA ARG A 49 4.37 1.91 -9.83
C ARG A 49 4.16 0.41 -9.69
N ALA A 50 3.97 -0.09 -8.49
CA ALA A 50 3.69 -1.50 -8.26
C ALA A 50 2.38 -1.95 -8.94
N ARG A 51 1.38 -1.06 -9.00
CA ARG A 51 0.13 -1.33 -9.73
C ARG A 51 0.38 -1.47 -11.24
N VAL A 52 1.15 -0.56 -11.82
CA VAL A 52 1.52 -0.59 -13.24
C VAL A 52 2.34 -1.85 -13.55
N MET A 53 3.34 -2.16 -12.73
CA MET A 53 4.19 -3.34 -12.91
C MET A 53 3.40 -4.66 -12.84
N ARG A 54 2.31 -4.72 -12.06
CA ARG A 54 1.43 -5.90 -12.07
C ARG A 54 0.75 -6.15 -13.43
N GLY A 55 0.62 -5.13 -14.26
CA GLY A 55 0.08 -5.24 -15.61
C GLY A 55 1.11 -5.52 -16.70
N SER A 56 2.41 -5.33 -16.41
CA SER A 56 3.53 -5.47 -17.37
C SER A 56 4.56 -6.50 -16.89
N GLN A 57 4.09 -7.62 -16.36
CA GLN A 57 4.97 -8.71 -15.91
C GLN A 57 5.76 -9.33 -17.06
N THR A 58 6.97 -9.79 -16.75
CA THR A 58 7.73 -10.66 -17.65
C THR A 58 7.10 -12.04 -17.75
N ALA A 59 7.32 -12.75 -18.84
CA ALA A 59 6.82 -14.12 -19.02
C ALA A 59 7.30 -15.07 -17.90
N THR A 60 8.53 -14.84 -17.39
CA THR A 60 9.11 -15.63 -16.30
C THR A 60 8.43 -15.35 -14.96
N GLU A 61 8.13 -14.11 -14.63
CA GLU A 61 7.36 -13.76 -13.43
C GLU A 61 5.93 -14.34 -13.50
N GLU A 62 5.29 -14.30 -14.66
CA GLU A 62 3.97 -14.86 -14.85
C GLU A 62 3.96 -16.37 -14.71
N LEU A 63 4.98 -17.06 -15.26
CA LEU A 63 5.18 -18.49 -15.08
C LEU A 63 5.28 -18.83 -13.60
N LEU A 64 6.15 -18.15 -12.85
CA LEU A 64 6.28 -18.37 -11.41
C LEU A 64 4.97 -18.08 -10.68
N TRP A 65 4.33 -16.97 -10.97
CA TRP A 65 3.05 -16.60 -10.35
C TRP A 65 1.99 -17.67 -10.54
N SER A 66 1.86 -18.25 -11.74
CA SER A 66 0.90 -19.30 -12.01
C SER A 66 1.09 -20.53 -11.09
N ARG A 67 2.31 -20.77 -10.60
CA ARG A 67 2.68 -21.91 -9.76
C ARG A 67 2.57 -21.63 -8.25
N ILE A 68 2.79 -20.38 -7.81
CA ILE A 68 2.84 -20.05 -6.37
C ILE A 68 1.54 -19.40 -5.85
N ARG A 69 0.68 -18.84 -6.72
CA ARG A 69 -0.58 -18.21 -6.32
C ARG A 69 -1.54 -19.18 -5.63
N GLY A 70 -2.48 -18.66 -4.84
CA GLY A 70 -3.59 -19.46 -4.27
C GLY A 70 -3.13 -20.46 -3.21
N ARG A 71 -2.06 -20.14 -2.46
CA ARG A 71 -1.50 -20.97 -1.36
C ARG A 71 -0.94 -22.33 -1.81
N ARG A 72 -0.60 -22.51 -3.08
CA ARG A 72 -0.15 -23.79 -3.65
C ARG A 72 1.11 -24.33 -2.97
N LEU A 73 1.95 -23.46 -2.40
CA LEU A 73 3.13 -23.87 -1.63
C LEU A 73 2.92 -23.78 -0.11
N GLY A 74 1.66 -23.67 0.36
CA GLY A 74 1.33 -23.50 1.78
C GLY A 74 1.36 -22.04 2.26
N ALA A 75 1.96 -21.12 1.53
CA ALA A 75 2.09 -19.70 1.85
C ALA A 75 1.24 -18.82 0.93
N VAL A 76 0.85 -17.63 1.42
CA VAL A 76 0.14 -16.63 0.62
C VAL A 76 1.14 -15.66 0.03
N PHE A 77 1.32 -15.74 -1.28
CA PHE A 77 2.16 -14.81 -2.03
C PHE A 77 1.35 -13.62 -2.57
N ARG A 78 1.97 -12.46 -2.55
CA ARG A 78 1.51 -11.24 -3.25
C ARG A 78 2.60 -10.81 -4.22
N ARG A 79 2.22 -10.24 -5.35
CA ARG A 79 3.16 -9.79 -6.37
C ARG A 79 3.28 -8.27 -6.39
N GLN A 80 4.44 -7.77 -6.80
CA GLN A 80 4.77 -6.35 -6.94
C GLN A 80 4.36 -5.57 -5.69
N VAL A 81 5.01 -5.88 -4.56
CA VAL A 81 4.68 -5.33 -3.25
C VAL A 81 5.66 -4.23 -2.86
N PRO A 82 5.18 -3.00 -2.61
CA PRO A 82 6.02 -1.94 -2.07
C PRO A 82 6.50 -2.28 -0.65
N LEU A 83 7.82 -2.20 -0.43
CA LEU A 83 8.48 -2.44 0.85
C LEU A 83 9.32 -1.25 1.28
N LEU A 84 9.34 -0.97 2.58
CA LEU A 84 10.14 0.06 3.23
C LEU A 84 10.00 1.47 2.61
N GLY A 85 8.91 1.74 1.87
CA GLY A 85 8.68 3.02 1.19
C GLY A 85 9.66 3.33 0.05
N ARG A 86 10.46 2.36 -0.43
CA ARG A 86 11.49 2.59 -1.46
C ARG A 86 11.77 1.41 -2.40
N PHE A 87 11.33 0.21 -2.08
CA PHE A 87 11.56 -0.97 -2.91
C PHE A 87 10.24 -1.56 -3.37
N ILE A 88 10.25 -2.28 -4.48
CA ILE A 88 9.14 -3.11 -4.93
C ILE A 88 9.69 -4.53 -5.02
N ALA A 89 9.07 -5.47 -4.30
CA ALA A 89 9.41 -6.89 -4.36
C ALA A 89 8.55 -7.56 -5.43
N ASP A 90 9.12 -8.43 -6.26
CA ASP A 90 8.37 -9.16 -7.27
C ASP A 90 7.31 -10.05 -6.62
N PHE A 91 7.71 -10.82 -5.60
CA PHE A 91 6.80 -11.62 -4.79
C PHE A 91 7.14 -11.53 -3.31
N LEU A 92 6.10 -11.49 -2.49
CA LEU A 92 6.21 -11.44 -1.03
C LEU A 92 5.28 -12.45 -0.37
N ALA A 93 5.82 -13.35 0.43
CA ALA A 93 5.10 -14.12 1.43
C ALA A 93 5.22 -13.38 2.78
N SER A 94 4.17 -12.61 3.12
CA SER A 94 4.25 -11.65 4.24
C SER A 94 4.34 -12.33 5.61
N ALA A 95 3.65 -13.45 5.80
CA ALA A 95 3.66 -14.18 7.08
C ALA A 95 5.04 -14.80 7.34
N GLU A 96 5.69 -15.30 6.31
CA GLU A 96 7.00 -15.95 6.34
C GLU A 96 8.15 -14.94 6.18
N ARG A 97 7.82 -13.66 5.95
CA ARG A 97 8.77 -12.58 5.66
C ARG A 97 9.76 -12.93 4.54
N LEU A 98 9.30 -13.68 3.55
CA LEU A 98 10.10 -14.11 2.41
C LEU A 98 9.81 -13.24 1.20
N VAL A 99 10.86 -12.59 0.70
CA VAL A 99 10.87 -11.86 -0.57
C VAL A 99 11.49 -12.76 -1.63
N ILE A 100 10.85 -12.86 -2.79
CA ILE A 100 11.39 -13.55 -3.96
C ILE A 100 11.54 -12.52 -5.07
N GLU A 101 12.70 -12.54 -5.73
CA GLU A 101 13.01 -11.75 -6.92
C GLU A 101 13.42 -12.64 -8.06
N VAL A 102 12.97 -12.33 -9.26
CA VAL A 102 13.33 -13.03 -10.49
C VAL A 102 14.37 -12.19 -11.22
N ASP A 103 15.61 -12.65 -11.17
CA ASP A 103 16.73 -11.94 -11.78
C ASP A 103 16.89 -12.31 -13.26
N GLY A 104 16.90 -11.27 -14.11
CA GLY A 104 17.22 -11.40 -15.53
C GLY A 104 18.75 -11.52 -15.76
N PRO A 105 19.19 -11.70 -17.02
CA PRO A 105 20.61 -11.98 -17.37
C PRO A 105 21.57 -10.78 -17.19
N TYR A 106 21.11 -9.59 -16.77
CA TYR A 106 21.94 -8.39 -16.65
C TYR A 106 22.35 -8.10 -15.21
N HIS A 107 23.47 -8.67 -14.72
CA HIS A 107 23.92 -8.55 -13.33
C HIS A 107 25.11 -7.60 -13.07
N GLY A 108 25.63 -6.86 -14.08
CA GLY A 108 26.95 -6.20 -13.94
C GLY A 108 26.99 -4.88 -13.18
N GLU A 109 26.04 -3.99 -13.35
CA GLU A 109 26.23 -2.58 -12.92
C GLU A 109 25.53 -2.18 -11.60
N ARG A 110 24.67 -3.04 -11.03
CA ARG A 110 23.82 -2.71 -9.87
C ARG A 110 24.22 -3.35 -8.55
N ALA A 111 25.30 -4.12 -8.52
CA ALA A 111 25.70 -4.92 -7.35
C ALA A 111 25.75 -4.14 -6.01
N ARG A 112 26.23 -2.87 -6.04
CA ARG A 112 26.28 -2.04 -4.82
C ARG A 112 24.91 -1.54 -4.37
N ALA A 113 24.00 -1.27 -5.31
CA ALA A 113 22.63 -0.84 -5.01
C ALA A 113 21.83 -2.02 -4.46
N ASP A 114 22.04 -3.19 -5.04
CA ASP A 114 21.40 -4.45 -4.63
C ASP A 114 21.85 -4.85 -3.22
N ALA A 115 23.15 -4.80 -2.92
CA ALA A 115 23.67 -5.06 -1.58
C ALA A 115 23.07 -4.13 -0.49
N ARG A 116 22.88 -2.83 -0.82
CA ARG A 116 22.22 -1.88 0.10
C ARG A 116 20.74 -2.19 0.29
N ARG A 117 20.07 -2.64 -0.75
CA ARG A 117 18.68 -3.06 -0.72
C ARG A 117 18.53 -4.30 0.16
N ASP A 118 19.35 -5.33 -0.09
CA ASP A 118 19.35 -6.58 0.66
C ASP A 118 19.57 -6.33 2.15
N ALA A 119 20.61 -5.58 2.50
CA ALA A 119 20.89 -5.20 3.90
C ALA A 119 19.76 -4.39 4.55
N ALA A 120 19.00 -3.60 3.79
CA ALA A 120 17.85 -2.87 4.32
C ALA A 120 16.66 -3.81 4.58
N LEU A 121 16.43 -4.77 3.70
CA LEU A 121 15.36 -5.76 3.84
C LEU A 121 15.67 -6.76 4.98
N GLU A 122 16.91 -7.23 5.09
CA GLU A 122 17.36 -8.08 6.20
C GLU A 122 17.20 -7.41 7.55
N ARG A 123 17.63 -6.15 7.69
CA ARG A 123 17.42 -5.38 8.92
C ARG A 123 15.94 -5.17 9.28
N ALA A 124 15.06 -5.18 8.30
CA ALA A 124 13.62 -5.15 8.50
C ALA A 124 13.02 -6.55 8.76
N GLY A 125 13.87 -7.58 8.85
CA GLY A 125 13.49 -8.96 9.15
C GLY A 125 12.94 -9.73 7.96
N TYR A 126 13.22 -9.30 6.73
CA TYR A 126 12.89 -10.06 5.53
C TYR A 126 14.05 -10.95 5.10
N ARG A 127 13.72 -12.16 4.67
CA ARG A 127 14.65 -13.05 3.97
C ARG A 127 14.51 -12.86 2.48
N MET A 128 15.61 -12.91 1.75
CA MET A 128 15.63 -12.72 0.30
C MET A 128 15.96 -14.02 -0.41
N LEU A 129 15.18 -14.38 -1.42
CA LEU A 129 15.45 -15.47 -2.33
C LEU A 129 15.50 -14.96 -3.77
N ARG A 130 16.67 -15.00 -4.38
CA ARG A 130 16.84 -14.66 -5.79
C ARG A 130 16.75 -15.92 -6.65
N ILE A 131 16.04 -15.80 -7.73
CA ILE A 131 15.80 -16.90 -8.69
C ILE A 131 16.20 -16.39 -10.07
N GLU A 132 17.17 -17.05 -10.67
CA GLU A 132 17.56 -16.75 -12.04
C GLU A 132 16.42 -17.11 -13.00
N ALA A 133 16.08 -16.19 -13.90
CA ALA A 133 15.03 -16.39 -14.90
C ALA A 133 15.32 -17.61 -15.80
N SER A 134 16.59 -17.86 -16.11
CA SER A 134 17.06 -19.03 -16.87
C SER A 134 16.72 -20.36 -16.17
N LEU A 135 16.99 -20.45 -14.86
CA LEU A 135 16.68 -21.63 -14.05
C LEU A 135 15.16 -21.83 -13.92
N LEU A 136 14.43 -20.74 -13.78
CA LEU A 136 12.96 -20.78 -13.69
C LEU A 136 12.34 -21.41 -14.95
N VAL A 137 12.86 -21.08 -16.13
CA VAL A 137 12.37 -21.62 -17.40
C VAL A 137 12.82 -23.05 -17.63
N SER A 138 14.07 -23.38 -17.29
CA SER A 138 14.63 -24.71 -17.55
C SER A 138 14.19 -25.77 -16.53
N ASP A 139 14.03 -25.39 -15.24
CA ASP A 139 13.65 -26.31 -14.17
C ASP A 139 12.78 -25.63 -13.11
N ILE A 140 11.50 -25.48 -13.43
CA ILE A 140 10.51 -24.89 -12.55
C ILE A 140 10.33 -25.71 -11.25
N GLU A 141 10.43 -27.03 -11.33
CA GLU A 141 10.22 -27.91 -10.16
C GLU A 141 11.34 -27.74 -9.13
N SER A 142 12.60 -27.63 -9.58
CA SER A 142 13.71 -27.31 -8.69
C SER A 142 13.53 -25.93 -8.04
N THR A 143 13.07 -24.95 -8.81
CA THR A 143 12.75 -23.62 -8.31
C THR A 143 11.67 -23.67 -7.22
N LEU A 144 10.60 -24.41 -7.43
CA LEU A 144 9.53 -24.57 -6.43
C LEU A 144 10.03 -25.26 -5.15
N ARG A 145 10.89 -26.29 -5.27
CA ARG A 145 11.53 -26.93 -4.10
C ARG A 145 12.39 -25.94 -3.31
N ARG A 146 13.16 -25.08 -3.98
CA ARG A 146 13.96 -24.02 -3.32
C ARG A 146 13.06 -23.03 -2.57
N ILE A 147 11.95 -22.62 -3.18
CA ILE A 147 10.97 -21.72 -2.52
C ILE A 147 10.36 -22.41 -1.29
N GLN A 148 9.94 -23.68 -1.41
CA GLN A 148 9.39 -24.44 -0.28
C GLN A 148 10.40 -24.60 0.86
N ALA A 149 11.67 -24.83 0.55
CA ALA A 149 12.73 -24.87 1.56
C ALA A 149 12.89 -23.53 2.26
N ALA A 150 12.89 -22.42 1.50
CA ALA A 150 12.98 -21.07 2.05
C ALA A 150 11.75 -20.65 2.89
N LEU A 151 10.57 -21.22 2.63
CA LEU A 151 9.37 -20.97 3.45
C LEU A 151 9.46 -21.63 4.84
N ARG A 152 10.19 -22.73 4.95
CA ARG A 152 10.32 -23.51 6.22
C ARG A 152 11.40 -22.98 7.14
N GLY A 153 12.31 -22.17 6.66
CA GLY A 153 13.34 -21.68 7.44
C GLY A 153 14.28 -20.99 7.50
#